data_023935f4ef17d2bebf99d4bb93969552
#
_entry.id   023935f4ef17d2bebf99d4bb93969552
#
_cell.length_a   1.000
_cell.length_b   1.000
_cell.length_c   1.000
_cell.angle_alpha   90.00
_cell.angle_beta   90.00
_cell.angle_gamma   90.00
#
_symmetry.space_group_name_H-M   'P 1'
#
loop_
_entity.id
_entity.type
_entity.pdbx_description
1 polymer ?
#
loop_
_entity_poly.entity_id
_entity_poly.type
_entity_poly.pdbx_seq_one_letter_code
_entity_poly.pdbx_strand_id
1 'polypeptide(L)'
;MNNNLFKELSIVLLSEKDYISSDGELLKNKVYQSALNMDSKLLSLLLSNDILRDNFFVKVNNNYVFDKVQFGWILNNKEFLPNSYTSFKNKIGLATDNNNYISNSDDIIIDFPYKDCILVGGQTKDEEKRNELFYNKTLASDEVDCLLEPKVFVNPKRYSLGKCEDINHFNQDDNLIIKGNNLLVLSSLLKRYEGKVNMIYIDPPFNTGNDSFNYNDRFNRSTWLTFMKNRLEIAKKFLTNDGNIFIHIDVNQSHYLKVLCDEIFGKDNFVEEIIWAYGSPSGGRASTPKPVNIHDYILHYAKNYQNRKQNRVYTPYSKKYIDEWFKYQDDDGRVYRRRLRGKDENGENLWIKQYLDESKGVPLSTVWTDIKQVYADPRAYADGQEDFTEIFKDFKGGQKPE
;
A
#
# COMPACT_ATOMS: atom_id res chain seq x y z
N MET A 1 -9.45 -8.93 51.10
CA MET A 1 -8.93 -7.66 50.52
C MET A 1 -9.07 -7.58 49.03
N ASN A 2 -8.82 -8.66 48.26
CA ASN A 2 -8.86 -8.60 46.77
C ASN A 2 -10.26 -8.35 46.16
N ASN A 3 -11.35 -8.81 46.82
CA ASN A 3 -12.68 -8.75 46.23
C ASN A 3 -13.21 -7.30 46.05
N ASN A 4 -12.77 -6.35 46.91
CA ASN A 4 -13.20 -4.95 46.81
C ASN A 4 -12.42 -4.20 45.70
N LEU A 5 -11.12 -4.47 45.56
CA LEU A 5 -10.27 -3.89 44.54
C LEU A 5 -10.73 -4.27 43.13
N PHE A 6 -11.02 -5.56 42.90
CA PHE A 6 -11.53 -6.06 41.59
C PHE A 6 -12.89 -5.46 41.23
N LYS A 7 -13.78 -5.30 42.24
CA LYS A 7 -15.09 -4.70 42.04
C LYS A 7 -14.99 -3.24 41.66
N GLU A 8 -14.20 -2.46 42.39
CA GLU A 8 -14.00 -1.05 42.08
C GLU A 8 -13.34 -0.82 40.74
N LEU A 9 -12.31 -1.62 40.42
CA LEU A 9 -11.65 -1.55 39.11
C LEU A 9 -12.63 -1.85 37.96
N SER A 10 -13.46 -2.89 38.11
CA SER A 10 -14.48 -3.21 37.13
C SER A 10 -15.48 -2.10 36.92
N ILE A 11 -15.99 -1.50 38.03
CA ILE A 11 -16.97 -0.41 37.96
C ILE A 11 -16.38 0.80 37.22
N VAL A 12 -15.15 1.19 37.56
CA VAL A 12 -14.49 2.35 36.95
C VAL A 12 -14.19 2.10 35.48
N LEU A 13 -13.69 0.92 35.09
CA LEU A 13 -13.39 0.63 33.70
C LEU A 13 -14.66 0.47 32.85
N LEU A 14 -15.72 -0.13 33.38
CA LEU A 14 -17.02 -0.28 32.69
C LEU A 14 -17.82 1.03 32.62
N SER A 15 -17.44 2.09 33.33
CA SER A 15 -18.06 3.41 33.16
C SER A 15 -17.59 4.13 31.88
N GLU A 16 -16.47 3.70 31.31
CA GLU A 16 -15.86 4.33 30.14
C GLU A 16 -16.17 3.56 28.85
N LYS A 17 -16.91 4.20 27.94
CA LYS A 17 -17.38 3.59 26.69
C LYS A 17 -16.25 3.08 25.80
N ASP A 18 -15.10 3.72 25.84
CA ASP A 18 -13.94 3.33 25.04
C ASP A 18 -13.35 1.98 25.45
N TYR A 19 -13.65 1.49 26.65
CA TYR A 19 -13.16 0.23 27.19
C TYR A 19 -14.19 -0.89 27.16
N ILE A 20 -15.35 -0.65 26.55
CA ILE A 20 -16.45 -1.63 26.50
C ILE A 20 -16.69 -2.05 25.05
N SER A 21 -16.91 -3.36 24.84
CA SER A 21 -17.36 -3.91 23.55
C SER A 21 -18.83 -3.60 23.28
N SER A 22 -19.28 -3.84 22.04
CA SER A 22 -20.71 -3.76 21.67
C SER A 22 -21.61 -4.64 22.53
N ASP A 23 -21.05 -5.70 23.09
CA ASP A 23 -21.76 -6.68 23.93
C ASP A 23 -21.70 -6.33 25.42
N GLY A 24 -21.12 -5.16 25.78
CA GLY A 24 -21.03 -4.67 27.16
C GLY A 24 -19.86 -5.26 27.96
N GLU A 25 -18.93 -5.98 27.32
CA GLU A 25 -17.79 -6.60 27.99
C GLU A 25 -16.54 -5.72 27.98
N LEU A 26 -15.69 -5.86 28.98
CA LEU A 26 -14.45 -5.08 29.10
C LEU A 26 -13.40 -5.51 28.07
N LEU A 27 -12.91 -4.54 27.29
CA LEU A 27 -11.82 -4.71 26.31
C LEU A 27 -10.46 -4.69 27.04
N LYS A 28 -10.09 -5.81 27.67
CA LYS A 28 -8.85 -5.92 28.49
C LYS A 28 -7.61 -5.45 27.77
N ASN A 29 -7.43 -5.85 26.52
CA ASN A 29 -6.23 -5.49 25.74
C ASN A 29 -6.14 -3.99 25.52
N LYS A 30 -7.26 -3.33 25.24
CA LYS A 30 -7.29 -1.88 25.07
C LYS A 30 -6.93 -1.16 26.37
N VAL A 31 -7.47 -1.61 27.50
CA VAL A 31 -7.11 -1.09 28.82
C VAL A 31 -5.63 -1.31 29.12
N TYR A 32 -5.12 -2.50 28.80
CA TYR A 32 -3.69 -2.82 29.01
C TYR A 32 -2.79 -1.94 28.15
N GLN A 33 -3.11 -1.74 26.88
CA GLN A 33 -2.37 -0.83 25.99
C GLN A 33 -2.42 0.61 26.48
N SER A 34 -3.58 1.10 26.94
CA SER A 34 -3.70 2.42 27.54
C SER A 34 -2.82 2.57 28.78
N ALA A 35 -2.71 1.53 29.60
CA ALA A 35 -1.82 1.53 30.76
C ALA A 35 -0.33 1.57 30.37
N LEU A 36 0.08 0.79 29.38
CA LEU A 36 1.45 0.81 28.87
C LEU A 36 1.85 2.15 28.28
N ASN A 37 0.91 2.80 27.57
CA ASN A 37 1.12 4.10 26.93
C ASN A 37 0.96 5.28 27.89
N MET A 38 0.69 5.04 29.19
CA MET A 38 0.44 6.10 30.17
C MET A 38 -0.69 7.03 29.76
N ASP A 39 -1.77 6.47 29.20
CA ASP A 39 -2.90 7.24 28.70
C ASP A 39 -3.51 8.09 29.81
N SER A 40 -3.61 9.39 29.57
CA SER A 40 -4.06 10.36 30.56
C SER A 40 -5.50 10.13 31.02
N LYS A 41 -6.36 9.58 30.14
CA LYS A 41 -7.75 9.27 30.43
C LYS A 41 -7.84 8.10 31.42
N LEU A 42 -7.11 7.01 31.17
CA LEU A 42 -7.04 5.88 32.08
C LEU A 42 -6.48 6.29 33.46
N LEU A 43 -5.36 7.02 33.45
CA LEU A 43 -4.71 7.44 34.69
C LEU A 43 -5.64 8.37 35.53
N SER A 44 -6.37 9.26 34.87
CA SER A 44 -7.33 10.15 35.56
C SER A 44 -8.48 9.35 36.17
N LEU A 45 -8.99 8.34 35.48
CA LEU A 45 -10.02 7.43 35.98
C LEU A 45 -9.55 6.66 37.22
N LEU A 46 -8.34 6.11 37.19
CA LEU A 46 -7.77 5.36 38.28
C LEU A 46 -7.45 6.27 39.51
N LEU A 47 -6.99 7.50 39.25
CA LEU A 47 -6.71 8.48 40.30
C LEU A 47 -7.96 9.02 41.01
N SER A 48 -9.11 9.02 40.32
CA SER A 48 -10.37 9.51 40.88
C SER A 48 -10.97 8.61 41.96
N ASN A 49 -10.56 7.36 42.02
CA ASN A 49 -11.00 6.37 43.01
C ASN A 49 -9.89 6.12 44.02
N ASP A 50 -10.16 6.38 45.30
CA ASP A 50 -9.16 6.26 46.38
C ASP A 50 -8.56 4.88 46.51
N ILE A 51 -9.37 3.82 46.36
CA ILE A 51 -8.91 2.43 46.43
C ILE A 51 -7.98 2.10 45.26
N LEU A 52 -8.31 2.53 44.05
CA LEU A 52 -7.48 2.28 42.86
C LEU A 52 -6.20 3.11 42.89
N ARG A 53 -6.29 4.36 43.33
CA ARG A 53 -5.13 5.23 43.49
C ARG A 53 -4.13 4.63 44.48
N ASP A 54 -4.58 4.21 45.66
CA ASP A 54 -3.70 3.69 46.71
C ASP A 54 -3.09 2.32 46.35
N ASN A 55 -3.72 1.56 45.43
CA ASN A 55 -3.20 0.28 44.96
C ASN A 55 -2.29 0.36 43.70
N PHE A 56 -2.56 1.32 42.81
CA PHE A 56 -1.87 1.40 41.54
C PHE A 56 -0.90 2.55 41.41
N PHE A 57 -0.82 3.41 42.40
CA PHE A 57 0.10 4.54 42.39
C PHE A 57 0.95 4.60 43.67
N VAL A 58 2.23 4.85 43.45
CA VAL A 58 3.17 5.12 44.56
C VAL A 58 3.34 6.62 44.70
N LYS A 59 3.15 7.15 45.92
CA LYS A 59 3.38 8.55 46.17
C LYS A 59 4.85 8.84 46.37
N VAL A 60 5.45 9.58 45.46
CA VAL A 60 6.84 10.03 45.52
C VAL A 60 6.84 11.54 45.63
N ASN A 61 7.26 12.06 46.81
CA ASN A 61 7.08 13.45 47.20
C ASN A 61 5.60 13.85 47.13
N ASN A 62 5.25 14.83 46.29
CA ASN A 62 3.85 15.25 46.09
C ASN A 62 3.22 14.70 44.80
N ASN A 63 3.90 13.81 44.09
CA ASN A 63 3.44 13.25 42.80
C ASN A 63 3.05 11.78 42.96
N TYR A 64 2.08 11.35 42.16
CA TYR A 64 1.67 9.96 42.03
C TYR A 64 2.35 9.33 40.83
N VAL A 65 3.05 8.21 41.03
CA VAL A 65 3.72 7.43 40.00
C VAL A 65 2.94 6.14 39.79
N PHE A 66 2.49 5.89 38.57
CA PHE A 66 1.69 4.73 38.22
C PHE A 66 2.52 3.46 38.14
N ASP A 67 2.11 2.42 38.85
CA ASP A 67 2.72 1.09 38.79
C ASP A 67 2.06 0.23 37.68
N LYS A 68 2.63 0.30 36.49
CA LYS A 68 2.18 -0.46 35.32
C LYS A 68 2.24 -1.98 35.53
N VAL A 69 3.22 -2.45 36.30
CA VAL A 69 3.46 -3.88 36.49
C VAL A 69 2.38 -4.46 37.40
N GLN A 70 2.12 -3.81 38.51
CA GLN A 70 1.06 -4.21 39.44
C GLN A 70 -0.33 -4.13 38.79
N PHE A 71 -0.61 -3.06 38.05
CA PHE A 71 -1.85 -2.92 37.30
C PHE A 71 -2.03 -4.04 36.27
N GLY A 72 -0.97 -4.35 35.50
CA GLY A 72 -0.99 -5.42 34.51
C GLY A 72 -1.24 -6.81 35.12
N TRP A 73 -0.65 -7.10 36.29
CA TRP A 73 -0.87 -8.37 36.98
C TRP A 73 -2.32 -8.51 37.45
N ILE A 74 -2.90 -7.43 37.98
CA ILE A 74 -4.29 -7.44 38.46
C ILE A 74 -5.26 -7.55 37.28
N LEU A 75 -5.04 -6.79 36.22
CA LEU A 75 -5.87 -6.86 35.02
C LEU A 75 -5.86 -8.25 34.35
N ASN A 76 -4.72 -8.94 34.40
CA ASN A 76 -4.56 -10.29 33.83
C ASN A 76 -4.93 -11.41 34.83
N ASN A 77 -5.31 -11.07 36.06
CA ASN A 77 -5.74 -12.08 37.04
C ASN A 77 -7.08 -12.69 36.62
N LYS A 78 -7.16 -14.02 36.66
CA LYS A 78 -8.40 -14.76 36.32
C LYS A 78 -9.57 -14.42 37.25
N GLU A 79 -9.29 -14.03 38.48
CA GLU A 79 -10.30 -13.62 39.46
C GLU A 79 -10.92 -12.27 39.12
N PHE A 80 -10.23 -11.41 38.35
CA PHE A 80 -10.73 -10.09 37.99
C PHE A 80 -11.94 -10.17 37.06
N LEU A 81 -11.95 -11.10 36.08
CA LEU A 81 -13.07 -11.34 35.18
C LEU A 81 -13.32 -12.85 35.04
N PRO A 82 -13.90 -13.49 36.05
CA PRO A 82 -14.11 -14.95 36.06
C PRO A 82 -14.97 -15.42 34.88
N ASN A 83 -15.93 -14.60 34.44
CA ASN A 83 -16.83 -14.92 33.35
C ASN A 83 -16.24 -14.66 31.95
N SER A 84 -15.09 -14.00 31.86
CA SER A 84 -14.45 -13.75 30.56
C SER A 84 -14.01 -15.01 29.82
N TYR A 85 -13.92 -16.14 30.53
CA TYR A 85 -13.64 -17.46 29.97
C TYR A 85 -14.89 -18.24 29.59
N THR A 86 -16.06 -17.87 30.09
CA THR A 86 -17.33 -18.55 29.82
C THR A 86 -18.05 -17.96 28.61
N SER A 87 -17.90 -16.70 28.33
CA SER A 87 -18.49 -16.02 27.15
C SER A 87 -18.01 -16.61 25.83
N PHE A 88 -16.83 -17.23 25.79
CA PHE A 88 -16.25 -17.84 24.58
C PHE A 88 -16.35 -19.37 24.54
N LYS A 89 -17.06 -19.98 25.47
CA LYS A 89 -17.10 -21.43 25.66
C LYS A 89 -17.55 -22.21 24.41
N ASN A 90 -18.31 -21.60 23.54
CA ASN A 90 -18.85 -22.20 22.32
C ASN A 90 -18.28 -21.59 21.03
N LYS A 91 -17.26 -20.71 21.10
CA LYS A 91 -16.62 -20.11 19.93
C LYS A 91 -15.33 -20.85 19.64
N ILE A 92 -15.17 -21.27 18.39
CA ILE A 92 -13.92 -21.78 17.84
C ILE A 92 -13.39 -20.69 16.91
N GLY A 93 -12.15 -20.24 17.11
CA GLY A 93 -11.53 -19.21 16.30
C GLY A 93 -10.01 -19.22 16.42
N LEU A 94 -9.36 -18.47 15.54
CA LEU A 94 -7.91 -18.23 15.65
C LEU A 94 -7.65 -17.31 16.84
N ALA A 95 -6.67 -17.69 17.65
CA ALA A 95 -6.22 -16.92 18.82
C ALA A 95 -4.74 -16.55 18.68
N THR A 96 -4.36 -15.45 19.30
CA THR A 96 -2.96 -15.05 19.47
C THR A 96 -2.31 -15.88 20.58
N ASP A 97 -0.97 -15.80 20.73
CA ASP A 97 -0.22 -16.47 21.81
C ASP A 97 -0.73 -16.11 23.22
N ASN A 98 -1.41 -14.99 23.36
CA ASN A 98 -2.04 -14.53 24.59
C ASN A 98 -3.50 -15.02 24.76
N ASN A 99 -3.93 -16.03 24.00
CA ASN A 99 -5.28 -16.59 24.02
C ASN A 99 -6.42 -15.60 23.71
N ASN A 100 -6.14 -14.51 23.04
CA ASN A 100 -7.16 -13.58 22.56
C ASN A 100 -7.61 -13.97 21.17
N TYR A 101 -8.92 -14.05 20.93
CA TYR A 101 -9.43 -14.30 19.59
C TYR A 101 -9.09 -13.11 18.66
N ILE A 102 -8.56 -13.42 17.49
CA ILE A 102 -8.24 -12.43 16.45
C ILE A 102 -9.49 -11.65 16.05
N SER A 103 -10.67 -12.28 16.10
CA SER A 103 -11.95 -11.62 15.83
C SER A 103 -12.34 -10.49 16.81
N ASN A 104 -11.68 -10.41 17.95
CA ASN A 104 -11.91 -9.36 18.94
C ASN A 104 -10.93 -8.19 18.82
N SER A 105 -10.00 -8.24 17.86
CA SER A 105 -9.16 -7.11 17.49
C SER A 105 -9.57 -6.63 16.11
N ASP A 106 -9.96 -5.38 15.98
CA ASP A 106 -10.28 -4.77 14.69
C ASP A 106 -9.04 -4.56 13.82
N ASP A 107 -7.84 -4.74 14.37
CA ASP A 107 -6.57 -4.52 13.71
C ASP A 107 -5.87 -5.84 13.42
N ILE A 108 -6.14 -6.41 12.25
CA ILE A 108 -5.29 -7.45 11.65
C ILE A 108 -4.23 -6.72 10.82
N ILE A 109 -2.99 -6.80 11.27
CA ILE A 109 -1.84 -6.27 10.53
C ILE A 109 -0.94 -7.43 10.12
N ILE A 110 -0.22 -7.28 9.02
CA ILE A 110 0.91 -8.17 8.72
C ILE A 110 1.96 -7.91 9.79
N ASP A 111 2.26 -8.93 10.59
CA ASP A 111 3.41 -8.92 11.48
C ASP A 111 4.57 -9.66 10.80
N PHE A 112 5.64 -8.93 10.51
CA PHE A 112 6.86 -9.47 9.94
C PHE A 112 8.07 -8.90 10.71
N PRO A 113 9.17 -9.66 10.82
CA PRO A 113 10.37 -9.17 11.48
C PRO A 113 10.88 -7.87 10.86
N TYR A 114 11.43 -7.01 11.70
CA TYR A 114 12.09 -5.75 11.28
C TYR A 114 11.17 -4.69 10.67
N LYS A 115 9.85 -4.78 10.83
CA LYS A 115 8.91 -3.77 10.33
C LYS A 115 9.16 -2.35 10.90
N ASP A 116 9.78 -2.27 12.07
CA ASP A 116 10.15 -1.01 12.73
C ASP A 116 11.56 -0.54 12.36
N CYS A 117 12.21 -1.22 11.43
CA CYS A 117 13.59 -1.00 11.05
C CYS A 117 13.69 -0.37 9.66
N ILE A 118 14.85 0.22 9.40
CA ILE A 118 15.29 0.63 8.07
C ILE A 118 16.34 -0.37 7.60
N LEU A 119 16.10 -0.99 6.45
CA LEU A 119 17.05 -1.84 5.77
C LEU A 119 18.11 -0.96 5.06
N VAL A 120 19.37 -1.18 5.39
CA VAL A 120 20.50 -0.51 4.75
C VAL A 120 20.98 -1.30 3.55
N GLY A 121 20.95 -0.69 2.37
CA GLY A 121 21.37 -1.34 1.12
C GLY A 121 20.29 -2.26 0.53
N GLY A 122 20.74 -3.37 -0.04
CA GLY A 122 19.86 -4.43 -0.59
C GLY A 122 19.40 -4.22 -2.03
N GLN A 123 19.81 -3.15 -2.72
CA GLN A 123 19.37 -2.89 -4.09
C GLN A 123 20.24 -3.58 -5.15
N THR A 124 21.53 -3.72 -4.91
CA THR A 124 22.45 -4.26 -5.91
C THR A 124 22.64 -5.77 -5.72
N LYS A 125 23.00 -6.46 -6.81
CA LYS A 125 23.30 -7.90 -6.79
C LYS A 125 24.52 -8.24 -5.89
N ASP A 126 25.45 -7.33 -5.75
CA ASP A 126 26.61 -7.50 -4.85
C ASP A 126 26.21 -7.46 -3.37
N GLU A 127 25.14 -6.74 -3.05
CA GLU A 127 24.59 -6.66 -1.69
C GLU A 127 23.76 -7.88 -1.31
N GLU A 128 23.27 -8.69 -2.26
CA GLU A 128 22.57 -9.96 -2.02
C GLU A 128 23.40 -10.94 -1.16
N LYS A 129 24.72 -10.92 -1.32
CA LYS A 129 25.66 -11.80 -0.63
C LYS A 129 26.10 -11.28 0.73
N ARG A 130 25.73 -10.08 1.10
CA ARG A 130 26.09 -9.46 2.39
C ARG A 130 25.04 -9.77 3.45
N ASN A 131 25.45 -9.74 4.71
CA ASN A 131 24.49 -9.78 5.80
C ASN A 131 23.60 -8.55 5.73
N GLU A 132 22.29 -8.76 5.80
CA GLU A 132 21.31 -7.70 5.84
C GLU A 132 21.49 -6.90 7.15
N LEU A 133 21.56 -5.59 7.05
CA LEU A 133 21.71 -4.68 8.17
C LEU A 133 20.43 -3.87 8.35
N PHE A 134 19.81 -4.04 9.51
CA PHE A 134 18.59 -3.34 9.88
C PHE A 134 18.86 -2.38 11.04
N TYR A 135 18.56 -1.11 10.85
CA TYR A 135 18.54 -0.12 11.93
C TYR A 135 17.16 0.02 12.52
N ASN A 136 16.97 -0.37 13.77
CA ASN A 136 15.73 -0.08 14.48
C ASN A 136 15.63 1.43 14.75
N LYS A 137 14.53 2.05 14.32
CA LYS A 137 14.33 3.52 14.40
C LYS A 137 14.43 4.05 15.84
N THR A 138 14.10 3.24 16.84
CA THR A 138 14.13 3.64 18.25
C THR A 138 15.50 3.50 18.87
N LEU A 139 16.22 2.40 18.54
CA LEU A 139 17.50 2.08 19.14
C LEU A 139 18.69 2.71 18.42
N ALA A 140 18.54 3.01 17.15
CA ALA A 140 19.58 3.56 16.28
C ALA A 140 19.11 4.85 15.60
N SER A 141 18.44 5.73 16.33
CA SER A 141 17.84 6.95 15.79
C SER A 141 18.89 7.83 15.08
N ASP A 142 20.04 8.05 15.70
CA ASP A 142 21.10 8.90 15.13
C ASP A 142 21.64 8.32 13.81
N GLU A 143 21.76 6.99 13.72
CA GLU A 143 22.21 6.30 12.51
C GLU A 143 21.14 6.41 11.40
N VAL A 144 19.87 6.27 11.76
CA VAL A 144 18.74 6.42 10.83
C VAL A 144 18.66 7.86 10.32
N ASP A 145 18.80 8.84 11.20
CA ASP A 145 18.79 10.26 10.84
C ASP A 145 19.96 10.58 9.91
N CYS A 146 21.17 10.13 10.26
CA CYS A 146 22.35 10.28 9.41
C CYS A 146 22.18 9.62 8.03
N LEU A 147 21.60 8.41 7.99
CA LEU A 147 21.33 7.70 6.74
C LEU A 147 20.35 8.45 5.84
N LEU A 148 19.30 9.00 6.41
CA LEU A 148 18.21 9.66 5.68
C LEU A 148 18.40 11.18 5.50
N GLU A 149 19.45 11.76 6.06
CA GLU A 149 19.79 13.15 5.80
C GLU A 149 19.96 13.46 4.30
N PRO A 150 19.59 14.66 3.83
CA PRO A 150 19.74 15.04 2.43
C PRO A 150 21.19 14.90 1.96
N LYS A 151 21.39 14.18 0.86
CA LYS A 151 22.68 13.96 0.22
C LYS A 151 22.88 14.93 -0.92
N VAL A 152 24.13 15.23 -1.23
CA VAL A 152 24.51 16.06 -2.38
C VAL A 152 24.51 15.19 -3.65
N PHE A 153 23.80 15.62 -4.67
CA PHE A 153 23.87 15.02 -6.00
C PHE A 153 25.08 15.57 -6.74
N VAL A 154 25.86 14.68 -7.37
CA VAL A 154 27.09 15.01 -8.08
C VAL A 154 26.96 14.71 -9.57
N ASN A 155 27.82 15.31 -10.37
CA ASN A 155 27.89 15.10 -11.83
C ASN A 155 26.57 15.42 -12.56
N PRO A 156 25.92 16.56 -12.32
CA PRO A 156 24.69 16.90 -13.01
C PRO A 156 24.96 17.21 -14.48
N LYS A 157 24.17 16.62 -15.35
CA LYS A 157 24.22 16.80 -16.80
C LYS A 157 22.84 17.13 -17.33
N ARG A 158 22.77 18.03 -18.33
CA ARG A 158 21.55 18.33 -19.05
C ARG A 158 21.61 17.73 -20.44
N TYR A 159 20.57 16.98 -20.79
CA TYR A 159 20.39 16.44 -22.13
C TYR A 159 19.27 17.22 -22.82
N SER A 160 19.55 17.84 -23.93
CA SER A 160 18.61 18.65 -24.70
C SER A 160 18.91 18.56 -26.18
N LEU A 161 17.93 18.16 -27.01
CA LEU A 161 18.04 18.09 -28.47
C LEU A 161 19.34 17.39 -28.97
N GLY A 162 19.70 16.27 -28.36
CA GLY A 162 20.89 15.51 -28.72
C GLY A 162 22.22 16.07 -28.21
N LYS A 163 22.20 17.11 -27.40
CA LYS A 163 23.39 17.68 -26.74
C LYS A 163 23.42 17.27 -25.28
N CYS A 164 24.64 17.05 -24.79
CA CYS A 164 24.92 16.80 -23.37
C CYS A 164 25.87 17.88 -22.84
N GLU A 165 25.48 18.55 -21.79
CA GLU A 165 26.28 19.61 -21.16
C GLU A 165 26.36 19.40 -19.65
N ASP A 166 27.53 19.72 -19.07
CA ASP A 166 27.68 19.76 -17.63
C ASP A 166 27.00 21.01 -17.09
N ILE A 167 26.23 20.85 -16.02
CA ILE A 167 25.50 21.96 -15.39
C ILE A 167 25.84 22.03 -13.90
N ASN A 168 25.61 23.19 -13.28
CA ASN A 168 25.79 23.37 -11.84
C ASN A 168 24.48 23.44 -11.07
N HIS A 169 23.36 23.57 -11.77
CA HIS A 169 22.02 23.61 -11.20
C HIS A 169 20.99 23.09 -12.20
N PHE A 170 19.85 22.64 -11.72
CA PHE A 170 18.71 22.28 -12.55
C PHE A 170 17.54 23.23 -12.27
N ASN A 171 16.73 23.46 -13.29
CA ASN A 171 15.58 24.32 -13.22
C ASN A 171 14.39 23.59 -12.56
N GLN A 172 13.37 24.33 -12.18
CA GLN A 172 12.18 23.77 -11.54
C GLN A 172 11.37 22.89 -12.51
N ASP A 173 11.41 23.20 -13.79
CA ASP A 173 10.66 22.52 -14.86
C ASP A 173 11.49 21.43 -15.57
N ASP A 174 12.72 21.20 -15.14
CA ASP A 174 13.54 20.13 -15.72
C ASP A 174 13.01 18.74 -15.31
N ASN A 175 12.96 17.81 -16.27
CA ASN A 175 12.79 16.40 -15.96
C ASN A 175 14.08 15.84 -15.37
N LEU A 176 13.99 15.10 -14.27
CA LEU A 176 15.16 14.63 -13.53
C LEU A 176 15.29 13.12 -13.63
N ILE A 177 16.47 12.65 -14.00
CA ILE A 177 16.89 11.25 -13.86
C ILE A 177 18.02 11.21 -12.83
N ILE A 178 17.78 10.57 -11.71
CA ILE A 178 18.73 10.51 -10.60
C ILE A 178 19.16 9.06 -10.38
N LYS A 179 20.44 8.78 -10.60
CA LYS A 179 21.00 7.44 -10.37
C LYS A 179 21.53 7.32 -8.94
N GLY A 180 21.04 6.29 -8.22
CA GLY A 180 21.50 6.03 -6.86
C GLY A 180 20.56 5.09 -6.09
N ASN A 181 20.84 4.89 -4.80
CA ASN A 181 19.92 4.20 -3.90
C ASN A 181 18.66 5.07 -3.76
N ASN A 182 17.51 4.55 -4.22
CA ASN A 182 16.27 5.33 -4.27
C ASN A 182 15.76 5.75 -2.89
N LEU A 183 16.00 4.99 -1.81
CA LEU A 183 15.64 5.40 -0.45
C LEU A 183 16.37 6.69 -0.05
N LEU A 184 17.68 6.77 -0.31
CA LEU A 184 18.52 7.94 -0.01
C LEU A 184 18.17 9.12 -0.92
N VAL A 185 17.92 8.85 -2.20
CA VAL A 185 17.50 9.87 -3.17
C VAL A 185 16.16 10.47 -2.77
N LEU A 186 15.16 9.63 -2.48
CA LEU A 186 13.85 10.09 -2.03
C LEU A 186 13.95 10.92 -0.75
N SER A 187 14.70 10.46 0.25
CA SER A 187 14.91 11.22 1.49
C SER A 187 15.52 12.60 1.21
N SER A 188 16.49 12.65 0.29
CA SER A 188 17.15 13.91 -0.09
C SER A 188 16.22 14.88 -0.84
N LEU A 189 15.29 14.35 -1.62
CA LEU A 189 14.32 15.16 -2.37
C LEU A 189 13.11 15.61 -1.53
N LEU A 190 12.88 14.99 -0.39
CA LEU A 190 11.67 15.22 0.41
C LEU A 190 11.53 16.71 0.77
N LYS A 191 12.62 17.37 1.20
CA LYS A 191 12.61 18.80 1.54
C LYS A 191 12.08 19.70 0.41
N ARG A 192 12.27 19.29 -0.87
CA ARG A 192 11.85 20.07 -2.03
C ARG A 192 10.47 19.70 -2.56
N TYR A 193 10.12 18.41 -2.51
CA TYR A 193 8.95 17.85 -3.20
C TYR A 193 7.87 17.27 -2.28
N GLU A 194 7.99 17.42 -0.95
CA GLU A 194 6.94 16.97 -0.03
C GLU A 194 5.60 17.62 -0.37
N GLY A 195 4.57 16.79 -0.51
CA GLY A 195 3.21 17.23 -0.85
C GLY A 195 3.04 17.86 -2.23
N LYS A 196 3.96 17.63 -3.18
CA LYS A 196 3.94 18.27 -4.51
C LYS A 196 3.79 17.30 -5.68
N VAL A 197 3.89 16.01 -5.46
CA VAL A 197 3.83 14.99 -6.51
C VAL A 197 2.39 14.53 -6.71
N ASN A 198 1.88 14.70 -7.91
CA ASN A 198 0.49 14.33 -8.26
C ASN A 198 0.33 12.83 -8.51
N MET A 199 1.36 12.18 -9.06
CA MET A 199 1.33 10.77 -9.40
C MET A 199 2.70 10.13 -9.16
N ILE A 200 2.68 8.94 -8.58
CA ILE A 200 3.83 8.07 -8.43
C ILE A 200 3.51 6.75 -9.15
N TYR A 201 4.41 6.29 -10.01
CA TYR A 201 4.38 4.95 -10.58
C TYR A 201 5.68 4.25 -10.21
N ILE A 202 5.59 3.04 -9.67
CA ILE A 202 6.75 2.23 -9.32
C ILE A 202 6.62 0.80 -9.85
N ASP A 203 7.77 0.26 -10.27
CA ASP A 203 7.97 -1.11 -10.71
C ASP A 203 9.13 -1.70 -9.86
N PRO A 204 8.83 -2.15 -8.61
CA PRO A 204 9.85 -2.65 -7.70
C PRO A 204 10.33 -4.03 -8.10
N PRO A 205 11.44 -4.55 -7.52
CA PRO A 205 11.84 -5.94 -7.68
C PRO A 205 10.70 -6.89 -7.29
N PHE A 206 10.36 -7.84 -8.19
CA PHE A 206 9.24 -8.76 -7.95
C PHE A 206 9.58 -9.91 -6.99
N ASN A 207 10.84 -10.00 -6.59
CA ASN A 207 11.35 -11.02 -5.69
C ASN A 207 11.11 -12.46 -6.22
N THR A 208 11.38 -12.63 -7.51
CA THR A 208 11.16 -13.90 -8.24
C THR A 208 12.30 -14.89 -8.03
N GLY A 209 13.43 -14.43 -7.51
CA GLY A 209 14.66 -15.21 -7.38
C GLY A 209 15.40 -15.44 -8.70
N ASN A 210 15.13 -14.62 -9.71
CA ASN A 210 15.76 -14.75 -11.02
C ASN A 210 17.15 -14.10 -11.07
N ASP A 211 18.18 -14.87 -11.42
CA ASP A 211 19.57 -14.40 -11.49
C ASP A 211 19.89 -13.52 -12.70
N SER A 212 18.96 -13.33 -13.63
CA SER A 212 19.20 -12.56 -14.86
C SER A 212 19.21 -11.05 -14.65
N PHE A 213 18.76 -10.55 -13.52
CA PHE A 213 18.69 -9.13 -13.22
C PHE A 213 20.02 -8.58 -12.65
N ASN A 214 20.28 -7.29 -12.87
CA ASN A 214 21.44 -6.59 -12.33
C ASN A 214 21.20 -6.05 -10.91
N TYR A 215 19.99 -6.19 -10.38
CA TYR A 215 19.58 -5.81 -9.02
C TYR A 215 19.25 -7.05 -8.19
N ASN A 216 19.15 -6.88 -6.89
CA ASN A 216 18.76 -7.96 -5.98
C ASN A 216 17.27 -8.31 -6.17
N ASP A 217 17.00 -9.57 -6.53
CA ASP A 217 15.64 -10.12 -6.70
C ASP A 217 15.44 -11.38 -5.82
N ARG A 218 16.24 -11.53 -4.75
CA ARG A 218 16.25 -12.67 -3.82
C ARG A 218 16.20 -12.27 -2.36
N PHE A 219 15.23 -11.48 -2.01
CA PHE A 219 14.98 -11.15 -0.62
C PHE A 219 14.22 -12.27 0.11
N ASN A 220 14.48 -12.47 1.39
CA ASN A 220 13.48 -13.07 2.26
C ASN A 220 12.22 -12.19 2.23
N ARG A 221 11.03 -12.80 2.35
CA ARG A 221 9.78 -12.06 2.23
C ARG A 221 9.66 -10.91 3.24
N SER A 222 10.06 -11.14 4.50
CA SER A 222 10.07 -10.08 5.52
C SER A 222 11.02 -8.93 5.17
N THR A 223 12.21 -9.25 4.65
CA THR A 223 13.18 -8.26 4.20
C THR A 223 12.64 -7.44 3.03
N TRP A 224 12.01 -8.09 2.05
CA TRP A 224 11.37 -7.43 0.92
C TRP A 224 10.24 -6.48 1.39
N LEU A 225 9.41 -6.91 2.33
CA LEU A 225 8.37 -6.07 2.90
C LEU A 225 8.96 -4.86 3.64
N THR A 226 10.05 -5.03 4.40
CA THR A 226 10.74 -3.90 5.04
C THR A 226 11.34 -2.96 3.99
N PHE A 227 11.96 -3.52 2.95
CA PHE A 227 12.48 -2.74 1.81
C PHE A 227 11.40 -1.87 1.17
N MET A 228 10.23 -2.45 0.90
CA MET A 228 9.08 -1.73 0.33
C MET A 228 8.50 -0.72 1.31
N LYS A 229 8.32 -1.09 2.57
CA LYS A 229 7.76 -0.21 3.60
C LYS A 229 8.54 1.09 3.72
N ASN A 230 9.86 1.02 3.83
CA ASN A 230 10.70 2.21 3.96
C ASN A 230 10.51 3.19 2.79
N ARG A 231 10.32 2.69 1.58
CA ARG A 231 10.14 3.50 0.36
C ARG A 231 8.73 4.04 0.23
N LEU A 232 7.72 3.23 0.52
CA LEU A 232 6.32 3.61 0.42
C LEU A 232 5.93 4.66 1.47
N GLU A 233 6.50 4.59 2.69
CA GLU A 233 6.31 5.62 3.73
C GLU A 233 6.81 6.99 3.26
N ILE A 234 7.96 7.03 2.60
CA ILE A 234 8.48 8.27 2.02
C ILE A 234 7.65 8.69 0.81
N ALA A 235 7.32 7.76 -0.08
CA ALA A 235 6.50 8.03 -1.26
C ALA A 235 5.16 8.68 -0.89
N LYS A 236 4.50 8.21 0.17
CA LYS A 236 3.26 8.82 0.68
C LYS A 236 3.43 10.30 1.04
N LYS A 237 4.60 10.70 1.58
CA LYS A 237 4.88 12.09 1.93
C LYS A 237 5.00 12.99 0.70
N PHE A 238 5.50 12.47 -0.42
CA PHE A 238 5.59 13.22 -1.66
C PHE A 238 4.25 13.58 -2.27
N LEU A 239 3.24 12.72 -2.13
CA LEU A 239 1.94 12.91 -2.78
C LEU A 239 1.23 14.16 -2.29
N THR A 240 0.63 14.89 -3.26
CA THR A 240 -0.40 15.90 -2.99
C THR A 240 -1.62 15.25 -2.35
N ASN A 241 -2.51 16.02 -1.75
CA ASN A 241 -3.72 15.49 -1.10
C ASN A 241 -4.68 14.81 -2.10
N ASP A 242 -4.62 15.16 -3.38
CA ASP A 242 -5.36 14.58 -4.50
C ASP A 242 -4.52 13.58 -5.33
N GLY A 243 -3.29 13.30 -4.89
CA GLY A 243 -2.32 12.48 -5.59
C GLY A 243 -2.60 10.98 -5.50
N ASN A 244 -2.04 10.25 -6.47
CA ASN A 244 -2.23 8.82 -6.65
C ASN A 244 -0.88 8.09 -6.74
N ILE A 245 -0.86 6.82 -6.31
CA ILE A 245 0.27 5.92 -6.51
C ILE A 245 -0.20 4.64 -7.20
N PHE A 246 0.58 4.20 -8.18
CA PHE A 246 0.41 2.96 -8.91
C PHE A 246 1.63 2.08 -8.68
N ILE A 247 1.43 0.83 -8.30
CA ILE A 247 2.49 -0.10 -7.95
C ILE A 247 2.33 -1.36 -8.79
N HIS A 248 3.23 -1.55 -9.74
CA HIS A 248 3.27 -2.74 -10.57
C HIS A 248 3.95 -3.89 -9.82
N ILE A 249 3.35 -5.06 -9.83
CA ILE A 249 3.84 -6.23 -9.10
C ILE A 249 3.29 -7.53 -9.68
N ASP A 250 4.03 -8.61 -9.57
CA ASP A 250 3.59 -9.94 -9.96
C ASP A 250 2.82 -10.68 -8.85
N VAL A 251 2.33 -11.87 -9.15
CA VAL A 251 1.56 -12.72 -8.23
C VAL A 251 2.35 -13.13 -6.98
N ASN A 252 3.69 -13.16 -7.02
CA ASN A 252 4.49 -13.67 -5.91
C ASN A 252 4.39 -12.78 -4.67
N GLN A 253 4.26 -11.47 -4.86
CA GLN A 253 4.27 -10.49 -3.77
C GLN A 253 2.99 -9.65 -3.68
N SER A 254 2.10 -9.67 -4.70
CA SER A 254 0.93 -8.78 -4.79
C SER A 254 0.07 -8.77 -3.53
N HIS A 255 -0.25 -9.93 -2.98
CA HIS A 255 -1.13 -10.04 -1.82
C HIS A 255 -0.51 -9.47 -0.54
N TYR A 256 0.79 -9.72 -0.31
CA TYR A 256 1.50 -9.17 0.84
C TYR A 256 1.71 -7.67 0.71
N LEU A 257 2.02 -7.21 -0.49
CA LEU A 257 2.17 -5.79 -0.80
C LEU A 257 0.84 -5.04 -0.61
N LYS A 258 -0.28 -5.66 -1.02
CA LYS A 258 -1.62 -5.07 -0.84
C LYS A 258 -1.90 -4.78 0.64
N VAL A 259 -1.64 -5.76 1.53
CA VAL A 259 -1.86 -5.57 2.97
C VAL A 259 -0.89 -4.55 3.56
N LEU A 260 0.38 -4.55 3.14
CA LEU A 260 1.35 -3.52 3.54
C LEU A 260 0.90 -2.12 3.10
N CYS A 261 0.37 -1.98 1.88
CA CYS A 261 -0.17 -0.72 1.38
C CYS A 261 -1.41 -0.28 2.16
N ASP A 262 -2.27 -1.20 2.58
CA ASP A 262 -3.41 -0.90 3.45
C ASP A 262 -2.96 -0.33 4.80
N GLU A 263 -1.87 -0.84 5.39
CA GLU A 263 -1.27 -0.29 6.61
C GLU A 263 -0.71 1.12 6.38
N ILE A 264 0.00 1.34 5.27
CA ILE A 264 0.68 2.63 4.99
C ILE A 264 -0.30 3.69 4.51
N PHE A 265 -1.09 3.40 3.49
CA PHE A 265 -1.98 4.38 2.85
C PHE A 265 -3.36 4.44 3.51
N GLY A 266 -3.78 3.38 4.17
CA GLY A 266 -5.13 3.17 4.68
C GLY A 266 -5.98 2.36 3.69
N LYS A 267 -6.69 1.34 4.18
CA LYS A 267 -7.57 0.47 3.36
C LYS A 267 -8.62 1.25 2.57
N ASP A 268 -9.14 2.34 3.15
CA ASP A 268 -10.18 3.18 2.54
C ASP A 268 -9.65 4.07 1.41
N ASN A 269 -8.34 4.14 1.25
CA ASN A 269 -7.66 4.86 0.18
C ASN A 269 -7.25 3.93 -0.99
N PHE A 270 -7.58 2.65 -0.91
CA PHE A 270 -7.47 1.73 -2.05
C PHE A 270 -8.50 2.12 -3.11
N VAL A 271 -8.04 2.29 -4.34
CA VAL A 271 -8.91 2.70 -5.46
C VAL A 271 -9.29 1.50 -6.28
N GLU A 272 -8.29 0.75 -6.79
CA GLU A 272 -8.54 -0.36 -7.70
C GLU A 272 -7.30 -1.26 -7.84
N GLU A 273 -7.53 -2.51 -8.21
CA GLU A 273 -6.52 -3.43 -8.70
C GLU A 273 -6.70 -3.59 -10.21
N ILE A 274 -5.65 -3.31 -10.96
CA ILE A 274 -5.63 -3.42 -12.40
C ILE A 274 -4.85 -4.67 -12.77
N ILE A 275 -5.40 -5.48 -13.66
CA ILE A 275 -4.77 -6.67 -14.22
C ILE A 275 -4.23 -6.31 -15.61
N TRP A 276 -2.90 -6.30 -15.74
CA TRP A 276 -2.26 -6.14 -17.02
C TRP A 276 -2.01 -7.53 -17.63
N ALA A 277 -2.87 -7.93 -18.58
CA ALA A 277 -2.77 -9.20 -19.28
C ALA A 277 -2.00 -8.99 -20.58
N TYR A 278 -0.71 -9.36 -20.59
CA TYR A 278 0.25 -9.00 -21.64
C TYR A 278 0.42 -10.03 -22.76
N GLY A 279 -0.42 -11.04 -22.85
CA GLY A 279 -0.31 -11.92 -23.98
C GLY A 279 -0.83 -13.34 -23.82
N SER A 280 -0.26 -14.25 -24.59
CA SER A 280 -0.60 -15.68 -24.60
C SER A 280 0.54 -16.51 -24.01
N PRO A 281 0.25 -17.72 -23.49
CA PRO A 281 1.29 -18.64 -23.05
C PRO A 281 2.27 -18.96 -24.20
N SER A 282 3.56 -18.69 -24.00
CA SER A 282 4.58 -18.93 -25.01
C SER A 282 5.92 -19.37 -24.41
N GLY A 283 6.79 -19.94 -25.21
CA GLY A 283 8.12 -20.38 -24.82
C GLY A 283 8.13 -21.44 -23.72
N GLY A 284 9.17 -21.47 -22.91
CA GLY A 284 9.35 -22.44 -21.82
C GLY A 284 8.26 -22.42 -20.74
N ARG A 285 7.53 -21.32 -20.62
CA ARG A 285 6.40 -21.23 -19.69
C ARG A 285 5.22 -22.11 -20.11
N ALA A 286 5.03 -22.33 -21.41
CA ALA A 286 3.94 -23.15 -21.94
C ALA A 286 4.10 -24.66 -21.66
N SER A 287 5.29 -25.12 -21.29
CA SER A 287 5.58 -26.53 -21.00
C SER A 287 5.36 -26.93 -19.54
N THR A 288 4.90 -26.02 -18.69
CA THR A 288 4.62 -26.34 -17.27
C THR A 288 3.28 -27.07 -17.11
N PRO A 289 3.14 -28.02 -16.15
CA PRO A 289 1.89 -28.76 -15.94
C PRO A 289 0.77 -27.93 -15.27
N LYS A 290 1.03 -26.68 -14.89
CA LYS A 290 0.07 -25.75 -14.27
C LYS A 290 -0.35 -24.65 -15.26
N PRO A 291 -1.51 -24.00 -15.05
CA PRO A 291 -1.87 -22.82 -15.83
C PRO A 291 -0.74 -21.78 -15.83
N VAL A 292 -0.48 -21.20 -16.98
CA VAL A 292 0.59 -20.22 -17.18
C VAL A 292 0.08 -18.85 -16.79
N ASN A 293 0.81 -18.17 -15.89
CA ASN A 293 0.52 -16.79 -15.58
C ASN A 293 0.92 -15.87 -16.74
N ILE A 294 -0.03 -15.09 -17.24
CA ILE A 294 0.12 -14.17 -18.38
C ILE A 294 -0.28 -12.74 -18.00
N HIS A 295 -0.29 -12.42 -16.74
CA HIS A 295 -0.65 -11.09 -16.25
C HIS A 295 0.16 -10.71 -15.02
N ASP A 296 0.24 -9.42 -14.79
CA ASP A 296 0.73 -8.81 -13.58
C ASP A 296 -0.35 -7.89 -13.00
N TYR A 297 -0.13 -7.39 -11.80
CA TYR A 297 -1.05 -6.53 -11.06
C TYR A 297 -0.50 -5.11 -10.97
N ILE A 298 -1.39 -4.12 -11.03
CA ILE A 298 -1.06 -2.74 -10.70
C ILE A 298 -2.01 -2.31 -9.58
N LEU A 299 -1.47 -2.15 -8.38
CA LEU A 299 -2.23 -1.67 -7.23
C LEU A 299 -2.32 -0.15 -7.29
N HIS A 300 -3.53 0.39 -7.25
CA HIS A 300 -3.80 1.81 -7.27
C HIS A 300 -4.32 2.28 -5.91
N TYR A 301 -3.59 3.20 -5.30
CA TYR A 301 -3.97 3.91 -4.08
C TYR A 301 -4.01 5.41 -4.32
N ALA A 302 -4.92 6.08 -3.63
CA ALA A 302 -4.90 7.52 -3.49
C ALA A 302 -4.27 7.93 -2.15
N LYS A 303 -3.70 9.12 -2.03
CA LYS A 303 -3.36 9.67 -0.72
C LYS A 303 -4.61 9.94 0.11
N ASN A 304 -5.67 10.44 -0.54
CA ASN A 304 -7.00 10.60 0.02
C ASN A 304 -8.03 10.25 -1.06
N TYR A 305 -8.79 9.17 -0.82
CA TYR A 305 -9.76 8.65 -1.79
C TYR A 305 -10.82 9.68 -2.22
N GLN A 306 -11.31 10.49 -1.28
CA GLN A 306 -12.37 11.46 -1.55
C GLN A 306 -11.90 12.65 -2.40
N ASN A 307 -10.63 13.00 -2.27
CA ASN A 307 -10.04 14.15 -2.95
C ASN A 307 -9.27 13.78 -4.22
N ARG A 308 -9.15 12.47 -4.52
CA ARG A 308 -8.28 11.99 -5.60
C ARG A 308 -8.64 12.60 -6.94
N LYS A 309 -7.62 12.98 -7.67
CA LYS A 309 -7.76 13.42 -9.05
C LYS A 309 -7.87 12.21 -9.97
N GLN A 310 -9.01 12.06 -10.60
CA GLN A 310 -9.27 10.95 -11.51
C GLN A 310 -10.10 11.43 -12.70
N ASN A 311 -9.57 11.21 -13.90
CA ASN A 311 -10.27 11.46 -15.15
C ASN A 311 -10.85 10.14 -15.67
N ARG A 312 -12.04 10.23 -16.28
CA ARG A 312 -12.62 9.07 -16.94
C ARG A 312 -11.92 8.86 -18.28
N VAL A 313 -11.22 7.74 -18.42
CA VAL A 313 -10.52 7.35 -19.65
C VAL A 313 -11.41 6.39 -20.46
N TYR A 314 -11.36 6.52 -21.78
CA TYR A 314 -12.12 5.68 -22.71
C TYR A 314 -11.17 5.11 -23.76
N THR A 315 -11.41 3.86 -24.13
CA THR A 315 -10.79 3.22 -25.29
C THR A 315 -11.72 3.35 -26.50
N PRO A 316 -11.20 3.59 -27.71
CA PRO A 316 -12.04 3.62 -28.91
C PRO A 316 -12.81 2.30 -29.08
N TYR A 317 -13.99 2.37 -29.68
CA TYR A 317 -14.69 1.15 -30.07
C TYR A 317 -13.89 0.36 -31.11
N SER A 318 -13.83 -0.95 -30.96
CA SER A 318 -13.26 -1.80 -32.02
C SER A 318 -14.12 -1.73 -33.28
N LYS A 319 -13.50 -1.92 -34.45
CA LYS A 319 -14.24 -1.94 -35.73
C LYS A 319 -15.37 -2.97 -35.69
N LYS A 320 -15.13 -4.17 -35.17
CA LYS A 320 -16.15 -5.19 -34.99
C LYS A 320 -17.34 -4.70 -34.18
N TYR A 321 -17.07 -3.97 -33.07
CA TYR A 321 -18.12 -3.42 -32.24
C TYR A 321 -18.94 -2.35 -32.96
N ILE A 322 -18.28 -1.49 -33.73
CA ILE A 322 -18.96 -0.46 -34.53
C ILE A 322 -19.86 -1.14 -35.55
N ASP A 323 -19.36 -2.08 -36.33
CA ASP A 323 -20.11 -2.82 -37.36
C ASP A 323 -21.28 -3.61 -36.78
N GLU A 324 -21.16 -4.09 -35.54
CA GLU A 324 -22.16 -4.93 -34.89
C GLU A 324 -23.27 -4.12 -34.20
N TRP A 325 -22.95 -2.98 -33.63
CA TRP A 325 -23.88 -2.21 -32.79
C TRP A 325 -24.35 -0.89 -33.38
N PHE A 326 -23.54 -0.19 -34.18
CA PHE A 326 -23.88 1.09 -34.80
C PHE A 326 -24.43 0.87 -36.20
N LYS A 327 -25.63 0.26 -36.29
CA LYS A 327 -26.23 -0.22 -37.55
C LYS A 327 -27.21 0.77 -38.18
N TYR A 328 -27.53 1.85 -37.51
CA TYR A 328 -28.55 2.79 -37.95
C TYR A 328 -27.88 4.06 -38.45
N GLN A 329 -28.52 4.69 -39.44
CA GLN A 329 -28.07 5.96 -39.97
C GLN A 329 -29.26 6.92 -40.00
N ASP A 330 -29.05 8.17 -39.64
CA ASP A 330 -30.06 9.23 -39.74
C ASP A 330 -30.04 9.87 -41.12
N ASP A 331 -31.06 10.73 -41.40
CA ASP A 331 -31.25 11.42 -42.67
C ASP A 331 -30.05 12.37 -43.00
N ASP A 332 -29.34 12.82 -41.99
CA ASP A 332 -28.10 13.61 -42.09
C ASP A 332 -26.83 12.78 -42.32
N GLY A 333 -26.94 11.46 -42.41
CA GLY A 333 -25.84 10.53 -42.60
C GLY A 333 -25.11 10.12 -41.33
N ARG A 334 -25.51 10.57 -40.15
CA ARG A 334 -24.88 10.23 -38.89
C ARG A 334 -25.22 8.80 -38.45
N VAL A 335 -24.20 8.04 -38.09
CA VAL A 335 -24.34 6.65 -37.66
C VAL A 335 -24.64 6.59 -36.16
N TYR A 336 -25.62 5.80 -35.76
CA TYR A 336 -26.01 5.64 -34.38
C TYR A 336 -26.42 4.21 -34.02
N ARG A 337 -26.47 3.94 -32.71
CA ARG A 337 -27.11 2.75 -32.16
C ARG A 337 -28.28 3.11 -31.26
N ARG A 338 -29.22 2.19 -31.11
CA ARG A 338 -30.32 2.30 -30.15
C ARG A 338 -29.87 1.83 -28.79
N ARG A 339 -30.05 2.65 -27.77
CA ARG A 339 -29.72 2.32 -26.39
C ARG A 339 -30.98 2.41 -25.55
N LEU A 340 -31.25 1.36 -24.77
CA LEU A 340 -32.37 1.34 -23.82
C LEU A 340 -32.08 2.33 -22.68
N ARG A 341 -32.97 3.29 -22.45
CA ARG A 341 -32.87 4.26 -21.34
C ARG A 341 -33.67 3.83 -20.13
N GLY A 342 -34.65 2.96 -20.29
CA GLY A 342 -35.58 2.51 -19.25
C GLY A 342 -36.92 2.16 -19.86
N LYS A 343 -37.96 2.22 -19.05
CA LYS A 343 -39.34 2.05 -19.49
C LYS A 343 -40.10 3.35 -19.26
N ASP A 344 -41.12 3.61 -20.10
CA ASP A 344 -42.05 4.71 -19.93
C ASP A 344 -43.12 4.40 -18.85
N GLU A 345 -44.05 5.32 -18.64
CA GLU A 345 -45.14 5.20 -17.68
C GLU A 345 -46.11 4.01 -18.01
N ASN A 346 -46.13 3.54 -19.27
CA ASN A 346 -46.90 2.41 -19.73
C ASN A 346 -46.16 1.08 -19.69
N GLY A 347 -44.86 1.10 -19.24
CA GLY A 347 -44.03 -0.10 -19.17
C GLY A 347 -43.32 -0.44 -20.50
N GLU A 348 -43.45 0.38 -21.55
CA GLU A 348 -42.76 0.17 -22.81
C GLU A 348 -41.30 0.65 -22.79
N ASN A 349 -40.47 0.01 -23.60
CA ASN A 349 -39.03 0.31 -23.64
C ASN A 349 -38.76 1.67 -24.31
N LEU A 350 -38.16 2.57 -23.57
CA LEU A 350 -37.68 3.87 -24.03
C LEU A 350 -36.29 3.72 -24.65
N TRP A 351 -36.22 3.95 -25.97
CA TRP A 351 -34.99 3.89 -26.73
C TRP A 351 -34.47 5.30 -27.04
N ILE A 352 -33.16 5.51 -26.85
CA ILE A 352 -32.46 6.73 -27.25
C ILE A 352 -31.44 6.41 -28.33
N LYS A 353 -31.22 7.35 -29.23
CA LYS A 353 -30.13 7.31 -30.21
C LYS A 353 -28.82 7.70 -29.53
N GLN A 354 -27.79 6.89 -29.70
CA GLN A 354 -26.43 7.20 -29.32
C GLN A 354 -25.58 7.25 -30.58
N TYR A 355 -25.14 8.46 -30.95
CA TYR A 355 -24.36 8.67 -32.15
C TYR A 355 -22.90 8.26 -31.95
N LEU A 356 -22.27 7.74 -33.01
CA LEU A 356 -20.90 7.27 -32.98
C LEU A 356 -19.92 8.42 -32.80
N ASP A 357 -20.14 9.52 -33.51
CA ASP A 357 -19.31 10.72 -33.46
C ASP A 357 -19.34 11.49 -32.13
N GLU A 358 -20.40 11.31 -31.33
CA GLU A 358 -20.52 11.86 -29.99
C GLU A 358 -20.05 10.88 -28.91
N SER A 359 -19.81 9.64 -29.28
CA SER A 359 -19.49 8.57 -28.35
C SER A 359 -18.00 8.56 -28.02
N LYS A 360 -17.69 8.64 -26.73
CA LYS A 360 -16.29 8.65 -26.26
C LYS A 360 -15.59 7.28 -26.33
N GLY A 361 -16.32 6.21 -26.66
CA GLY A 361 -15.81 4.86 -26.63
C GLY A 361 -16.28 4.04 -25.41
N VAL A 362 -15.53 3.01 -25.08
CA VAL A 362 -15.77 2.14 -23.92
C VAL A 362 -14.96 2.66 -22.73
N PRO A 363 -15.56 2.82 -21.55
CA PRO A 363 -14.79 3.15 -20.35
C PRO A 363 -13.66 2.13 -20.14
N LEU A 364 -12.48 2.63 -19.75
CA LEU A 364 -11.34 1.77 -19.45
C LEU A 364 -11.72 0.77 -18.34
N SER A 365 -11.48 -0.50 -18.58
CA SER A 365 -11.71 -1.57 -17.60
C SER A 365 -10.48 -1.76 -16.70
N THR A 366 -10.65 -2.56 -15.64
CA THR A 366 -9.54 -2.98 -14.76
C THR A 366 -8.70 -4.11 -15.35
N VAL A 367 -9.09 -4.67 -16.49
CA VAL A 367 -8.30 -5.68 -17.21
C VAL A 367 -7.80 -5.05 -18.50
N TRP A 368 -6.49 -4.88 -18.59
CA TRP A 368 -5.82 -4.29 -19.76
C TRP A 368 -5.21 -5.39 -20.63
N THR A 369 -5.68 -5.49 -21.84
CA THR A 369 -5.24 -6.49 -22.83
C THR A 369 -4.65 -5.87 -24.08
N ASP A 370 -4.76 -4.57 -24.21
CA ASP A 370 -4.34 -3.77 -25.37
C ASP A 370 -2.88 -3.29 -25.26
N ILE A 371 -2.32 -3.28 -24.05
CA ILE A 371 -0.93 -2.93 -23.81
C ILE A 371 -0.09 -4.20 -23.86
N LYS A 372 0.73 -4.33 -24.89
CA LYS A 372 1.58 -5.50 -25.07
C LYS A 372 2.87 -5.39 -24.26
N GLN A 373 3.41 -6.54 -23.88
CA GLN A 373 4.74 -6.62 -23.29
C GLN A 373 5.80 -6.18 -24.30
N VAL A 374 6.75 -5.35 -23.88
CA VAL A 374 7.92 -4.99 -24.69
C VAL A 374 8.90 -6.16 -24.67
N TYR A 375 9.32 -6.60 -25.87
CA TYR A 375 10.33 -7.63 -26.01
C TYR A 375 11.66 -6.98 -26.42
N ALA A 376 12.76 -7.50 -25.88
CA ALA A 376 14.10 -7.06 -26.27
C ALA A 376 14.50 -7.53 -27.68
N ASP A 377 13.72 -8.41 -28.31
CA ASP A 377 13.97 -8.94 -29.66
C ASP A 377 13.27 -8.05 -30.71
N PRO A 378 14.04 -7.34 -31.57
CA PRO A 378 13.47 -6.50 -32.64
C PRO A 378 12.53 -7.25 -33.59
N ARG A 379 12.70 -8.57 -33.74
CA ARG A 379 11.85 -9.40 -34.59
C ARG A 379 10.43 -9.56 -34.09
N ALA A 380 10.20 -9.33 -32.77
CA ALA A 380 8.86 -9.35 -32.17
C ALA A 380 7.96 -8.24 -32.70
N TYR A 381 8.50 -7.22 -33.34
CA TYR A 381 7.79 -6.03 -33.84
C TYR A 381 7.67 -6.03 -35.39
N ALA A 382 8.05 -7.15 -36.06
CA ALA A 382 8.13 -7.21 -37.53
C ALA A 382 6.76 -7.12 -38.26
N ASP A 383 5.64 -7.26 -37.56
CA ASP A 383 4.30 -7.31 -38.15
C ASP A 383 3.55 -5.95 -38.13
N GLY A 384 4.24 -4.85 -38.44
CA GLY A 384 3.60 -3.55 -38.69
C GLY A 384 3.16 -2.79 -37.44
N GLN A 385 3.72 -3.10 -36.28
CA GLN A 385 3.64 -2.27 -35.09
C GLN A 385 4.71 -1.16 -35.16
N GLU A 386 4.37 0.05 -34.63
CA GLU A 386 5.29 1.17 -34.60
C GLU A 386 6.67 0.76 -34.08
N ASP A 387 7.69 1.15 -34.85
CA ASP A 387 9.08 0.76 -34.62
C ASP A 387 9.65 1.49 -33.40
N PHE A 388 9.46 0.91 -32.22
CA PHE A 388 10.12 1.37 -30.99
C PHE A 388 11.63 1.09 -30.98
N THR A 389 12.19 0.42 -32.02
CA THR A 389 13.62 0.08 -32.09
C THR A 389 14.50 1.32 -32.14
N GLU A 390 14.03 2.47 -32.65
CA GLU A 390 14.79 3.71 -32.62
C GLU A 390 14.93 4.30 -31.20
N ILE A 391 13.91 4.15 -30.38
CA ILE A 391 13.93 4.64 -28.98
C ILE A 391 14.88 3.78 -28.13
N PHE A 392 15.06 2.51 -28.47
CA PHE A 392 15.83 1.54 -27.68
C PHE A 392 17.21 1.16 -28.26
N LYS A 393 17.63 1.77 -29.38
CA LYS A 393 18.95 1.51 -29.99
C LYS A 393 20.14 1.72 -29.05
N ASP A 394 19.99 2.58 -28.04
CA ASP A 394 21.03 2.89 -27.06
C ASP A 394 20.95 2.06 -25.76
N PHE A 395 19.92 1.21 -25.58
CA PHE A 395 19.81 0.30 -24.45
C PHE A 395 20.61 -0.99 -24.70
N LYS A 396 21.90 -0.96 -24.36
CA LYS A 396 22.73 -2.16 -24.31
C LYS A 396 22.37 -3.00 -23.09
N GLY A 397 21.53 -3.99 -23.28
CA GLY A 397 21.29 -5.02 -22.29
C GLY A 397 19.83 -5.26 -22.00
N GLY A 398 19.14 -6.00 -22.80
CA GLY A 398 17.92 -6.82 -22.67
C GLY A 398 16.96 -6.61 -21.47
N GLN A 399 17.02 -5.50 -20.78
CA GLN A 399 16.09 -5.16 -19.70
C GLN A 399 14.98 -4.27 -20.26
N LYS A 400 13.77 -4.51 -19.80
CA LYS A 400 12.65 -3.60 -20.00
C LYS A 400 13.12 -2.19 -19.63
N PRO A 401 12.77 -1.15 -20.40
CA PRO A 401 12.88 0.21 -19.90
C PRO A 401 11.96 0.33 -18.68
N GLU A 402 12.56 0.55 -17.55
CA GLU A 402 11.86 0.85 -16.30
C GLU A 402 11.36 2.30 -16.30
#